data_c0d47b8ffcd191797c517dae32c702ff
#
_entry.id   c0d47b8ffcd191797c517dae32c702ff
#
_cell.length_a   1.000
_cell.length_b   1.000
_cell.length_c   1.000
_cell.angle_alpha   90.00
_cell.angle_beta   90.00
_cell.angle_gamma   90.00
#
_symmetry.space_group_name_H-M   'P 1'
#
loop_
_entity.id
_entity.type
_entity.pdbx_description
1 polymer ?
#
loop_
_entity_poly.entity_id
_entity_poly.type
_entity_poly.pdbx_seq_one_letter_code
_entity_poly.pdbx_strand_id
1 'polypeptide(L)'
;MYRHICVPVDNSEHANRAIDLAVEIGQAFGAKLTGVHVYAGRLHDSRFKQMEYTLPERYRQETELERQREVHDSLIRMGLRLISDSYLDAMGRRAEAAGLALERKTFDGKHHKVLLEDARRSDYDLVVMGALGMGAVKDSLLGSVAERFVRGTATDTLVVKTLAPAEVGRGAIVVGLDGSPQSFHALRLGIALGRALHRPVEAVAVYDPYLHYALFKSIVGVLSAEAAQVFRFAEQEQLHEEIIDSGLARIYQSHLDIGRRLAAADGMELTTTLLAGKCFEKVLHHCRASQPWLLILGRAGAHSDEDETELGSSSENLLRLAPCNVLVTGGRFKPPLDLLAEETVAWTTEAEARMERVPPQVKGVARAAVLRYATEQGHTVVTSSVIDEAMALFMPGRVPDRLRAVALGVAAAAIRAQGAGTTTVCGGCGYAAKGPNPAVKCPVCGAAAARF
;
A
#
# COMPACT_ATOMS: atom_id res chain seq x y z
N MET A 1 -7.53 6.42 -11.36
CA MET A 1 -6.75 5.54 -10.48
C MET A 1 -6.25 4.39 -11.32
N TYR A 2 -6.89 3.25 -11.40
CA TYR A 2 -6.50 2.19 -12.34
C TYR A 2 -6.93 2.53 -13.77
N ARG A 3 -6.03 2.40 -14.74
CA ARG A 3 -6.26 2.72 -16.16
C ARG A 3 -6.11 1.50 -17.06
N HIS A 4 -5.33 0.51 -16.63
CA HIS A 4 -5.07 -0.70 -17.38
C HIS A 4 -5.07 -1.93 -16.46
N ILE A 5 -6.11 -2.74 -16.58
CA ILE A 5 -6.33 -3.92 -15.73
C ILE A 5 -6.07 -5.19 -16.51
N CYS A 6 -5.18 -6.04 -16.01
CA CYS A 6 -4.92 -7.38 -16.58
C CYS A 6 -5.73 -8.43 -15.83
N VAL A 7 -6.31 -9.38 -16.56
CA VAL A 7 -7.08 -10.51 -16.00
C VAL A 7 -6.57 -11.81 -16.59
N PRO A 8 -5.77 -12.58 -15.87
CA PRO A 8 -5.46 -13.95 -16.24
C PRO A 8 -6.70 -14.84 -16.17
N VAL A 9 -7.01 -15.54 -17.25
CA VAL A 9 -8.23 -16.37 -17.38
C VAL A 9 -7.87 -17.83 -17.63
N ASP A 10 -8.58 -18.76 -16.96
CA ASP A 10 -8.46 -20.21 -17.15
C ASP A 10 -9.82 -20.94 -17.06
N ASN A 11 -10.92 -20.18 -17.12
CA ASN A 11 -12.29 -20.65 -17.00
C ASN A 11 -12.65 -21.32 -15.65
N SER A 12 -11.82 -21.21 -14.64
CA SER A 12 -12.20 -21.57 -13.27
C SER A 12 -13.28 -20.61 -12.73
N GLU A 13 -14.03 -21.04 -11.72
CA GLU A 13 -15.03 -20.18 -11.06
C GLU A 13 -14.39 -18.91 -10.50
N HIS A 14 -13.20 -19.02 -9.90
CA HIS A 14 -12.46 -17.87 -9.37
C HIS A 14 -11.98 -16.93 -10.47
N ALA A 15 -11.51 -17.46 -11.62
CA ALA A 15 -11.13 -16.63 -12.76
C ALA A 15 -12.36 -15.94 -13.39
N ASN A 16 -13.49 -16.63 -13.48
CA ASN A 16 -14.73 -16.02 -13.94
C ASN A 16 -15.19 -14.90 -12.99
N ARG A 17 -15.09 -15.11 -11.68
CA ARG A 17 -15.38 -14.06 -10.70
C ARG A 17 -14.38 -12.90 -10.76
N ALA A 18 -13.10 -13.18 -11.06
CA ALA A 18 -12.09 -12.15 -11.28
C ALA A 18 -12.43 -11.26 -12.50
N ILE A 19 -12.99 -11.84 -13.58
CA ILE A 19 -13.49 -11.06 -14.72
C ILE A 19 -14.60 -10.10 -14.25
N ASP A 20 -15.57 -10.57 -13.48
CA ASP A 20 -16.68 -9.72 -13.00
C ASP A 20 -16.16 -8.53 -12.18
N LEU A 21 -15.23 -8.79 -11.25
CA LEU A 21 -14.63 -7.72 -10.44
C LEU A 21 -13.77 -6.76 -11.26
N ALA A 22 -13.01 -7.28 -12.24
CA ALA A 22 -12.22 -6.44 -13.13
C ALA A 22 -13.11 -5.53 -14.00
N VAL A 23 -14.27 -6.04 -14.45
CA VAL A 23 -15.27 -5.24 -15.17
C VAL A 23 -15.88 -4.17 -14.26
N GLU A 24 -16.29 -4.51 -13.03
CA GLU A 24 -16.83 -3.58 -12.04
C GLU A 24 -15.83 -2.44 -11.74
N ILE A 25 -14.56 -2.78 -11.46
CA ILE A 25 -13.49 -1.81 -11.22
C ILE A 25 -13.20 -1.01 -12.50
N GLY A 26 -13.14 -1.69 -13.65
CA GLY A 26 -12.92 -1.06 -14.95
C GLY A 26 -13.96 -0.01 -15.30
N GLN A 27 -15.24 -0.29 -15.07
CA GLN A 27 -16.33 0.68 -15.25
C GLN A 27 -16.19 1.88 -14.30
N ALA A 28 -15.87 1.63 -13.03
CA ALA A 28 -15.75 2.67 -12.02
C ALA A 28 -14.62 3.67 -12.31
N PHE A 29 -13.56 3.23 -13.00
CA PHE A 29 -12.38 4.06 -13.31
C PHE A 29 -12.20 4.36 -14.81
N GLY A 30 -13.02 3.81 -15.69
CA GLY A 30 -12.85 3.94 -17.14
C GLY A 30 -11.59 3.22 -17.66
N ALA A 31 -11.23 2.08 -17.06
CA ALA A 31 -10.00 1.37 -17.36
C ALA A 31 -10.14 0.48 -18.61
N LYS A 32 -9.03 0.36 -19.38
CA LYS A 32 -8.85 -0.67 -20.40
C LYS A 32 -8.63 -2.03 -19.72
N LEU A 33 -9.19 -3.09 -20.27
CA LEU A 33 -8.97 -4.46 -19.83
C LEU A 33 -8.03 -5.21 -20.78
N THR A 34 -7.19 -6.09 -20.24
CA THR A 34 -6.44 -7.08 -21.01
C THR A 34 -6.72 -8.46 -20.42
N GLY A 35 -7.35 -9.32 -21.21
CA GLY A 35 -7.50 -10.74 -20.88
C GLY A 35 -6.27 -11.52 -21.33
N VAL A 36 -5.70 -12.33 -20.44
CA VAL A 36 -4.51 -13.14 -20.71
C VAL A 36 -4.80 -14.60 -20.42
N HIS A 37 -4.63 -15.48 -21.44
CA HIS A 37 -4.62 -16.91 -21.23
C HIS A 37 -3.24 -17.49 -21.55
N VAL A 38 -2.73 -18.34 -20.66
CA VAL A 38 -1.47 -19.04 -20.83
C VAL A 38 -1.74 -20.53 -20.87
N TYR A 39 -1.34 -21.20 -21.95
CA TYR A 39 -1.44 -22.65 -22.09
C TYR A 39 -0.04 -23.31 -22.10
N ALA A 40 0.02 -24.60 -21.91
CA ALA A 40 1.26 -25.36 -21.79
C ALA A 40 1.46 -26.33 -22.98
N GLY A 41 1.44 -25.82 -24.21
CA GLY A 41 1.60 -26.63 -25.44
C GLY A 41 2.93 -27.36 -25.50
N ARG A 42 4.03 -26.67 -25.19
CA ARG A 42 5.37 -27.25 -25.12
C ARG A 42 5.50 -28.40 -24.11
N LEU A 43 4.75 -28.35 -23.02
CA LEU A 43 4.72 -29.42 -22.04
C LEU A 43 4.03 -30.67 -22.61
N HIS A 44 2.92 -30.48 -23.34
CA HIS A 44 2.22 -31.57 -24.00
C HIS A 44 3.10 -32.26 -25.05
N ASP A 45 3.77 -31.49 -25.90
CA ASP A 45 4.72 -32.02 -26.89
C ASP A 45 5.87 -32.81 -26.21
N SER A 46 6.47 -32.25 -25.16
CA SER A 46 7.50 -32.95 -24.39
C SER A 46 6.98 -34.25 -23.76
N ARG A 47 5.75 -34.26 -23.26
CA ARG A 47 5.14 -35.47 -22.69
C ARG A 47 4.83 -36.52 -23.77
N PHE A 48 4.36 -36.10 -24.92
CA PHE A 48 4.14 -37.02 -26.06
C PHE A 48 5.46 -37.72 -26.42
N LYS A 49 6.55 -36.95 -26.63
CA LYS A 49 7.88 -37.51 -26.90
C LYS A 49 8.37 -38.48 -25.82
N GLN A 50 8.10 -38.19 -24.56
CA GLN A 50 8.41 -39.10 -23.45
C GLN A 50 7.61 -40.40 -23.47
N MET A 51 6.42 -40.39 -24.06
CA MET A 51 5.55 -41.58 -24.14
C MET A 51 5.75 -42.39 -25.44
N GLU A 52 6.51 -41.90 -26.41
CA GLU A 52 6.71 -42.56 -27.73
C GLU A 52 7.18 -44.03 -27.60
N TYR A 53 8.03 -44.31 -26.62
CA TYR A 53 8.50 -45.69 -26.38
C TYR A 53 7.39 -46.68 -25.94
N THR A 54 6.25 -46.16 -25.47
CA THR A 54 5.09 -46.95 -25.05
C THR A 54 4.09 -47.19 -26.17
N LEU A 55 4.28 -46.53 -27.32
CA LEU A 55 3.41 -46.69 -28.46
C LEU A 55 3.45 -48.11 -29.00
N PRO A 56 2.35 -48.67 -29.53
CA PRO A 56 2.36 -49.94 -30.24
C PRO A 56 3.34 -49.88 -31.44
N GLU A 57 3.95 -51.03 -31.78
CA GLU A 57 5.02 -51.11 -32.76
C GLU A 57 4.66 -50.49 -34.13
N ARG A 58 3.40 -50.64 -34.57
CA ARG A 58 2.88 -50.01 -35.79
C ARG A 58 3.03 -48.48 -35.82
N TYR A 59 3.07 -47.79 -34.70
CA TYR A 59 3.24 -46.33 -34.57
C TYR A 59 4.70 -45.92 -34.30
N ARG A 60 5.62 -46.88 -34.09
CA ARG A 60 7.04 -46.63 -33.84
C ARG A 60 7.89 -46.71 -35.09
N GLN A 61 7.29 -47.08 -36.27
CA GLN A 61 7.97 -47.00 -37.54
C GLN A 61 8.28 -45.53 -37.85
N GLU A 62 9.45 -45.23 -38.38
CA GLU A 62 10.01 -43.86 -38.50
C GLU A 62 9.04 -42.89 -39.20
N THR A 63 8.54 -43.24 -40.38
CA THR A 63 7.58 -42.44 -41.15
C THR A 63 6.26 -42.22 -40.42
N GLU A 64 5.75 -43.24 -39.73
CA GLU A 64 4.50 -43.15 -38.99
C GLU A 64 4.67 -42.36 -37.69
N LEU A 65 5.80 -42.50 -37.02
CA LEU A 65 6.13 -41.73 -35.82
C LEU A 65 6.26 -40.23 -36.11
N GLU A 66 6.95 -39.87 -37.21
CA GLU A 66 7.02 -38.47 -37.65
C GLU A 66 5.64 -37.91 -37.97
N ARG A 67 4.83 -38.65 -38.71
CA ARG A 67 3.44 -38.27 -39.00
C ARG A 67 2.64 -38.04 -37.69
N GLN A 68 2.76 -38.93 -36.70
CA GLN A 68 2.06 -38.80 -35.44
C GLN A 68 2.54 -37.59 -34.65
N ARG A 69 3.84 -37.25 -34.66
CA ARG A 69 4.38 -36.04 -34.08
C ARG A 69 3.78 -34.79 -34.68
N GLU A 70 3.74 -34.69 -36.01
CA GLU A 70 3.18 -33.52 -36.71
C GLU A 70 1.67 -33.36 -36.46
N VAL A 71 0.91 -34.47 -36.56
CA VAL A 71 -0.53 -34.46 -36.29
C VAL A 71 -0.82 -34.11 -34.86
N HIS A 72 -0.07 -34.67 -33.92
CA HIS A 72 -0.24 -34.39 -32.48
C HIS A 72 0.09 -32.92 -32.16
N ASP A 73 1.23 -32.40 -32.62
CA ASP A 73 1.63 -31.01 -32.41
C ASP A 73 0.59 -30.04 -32.99
N SER A 74 0.16 -30.27 -34.21
CA SER A 74 -0.87 -29.46 -34.90
C SER A 74 -2.20 -29.48 -34.15
N LEU A 75 -2.67 -30.68 -33.76
CA LEU A 75 -3.93 -30.85 -33.04
C LEU A 75 -3.90 -30.18 -31.66
N ILE A 76 -2.84 -30.38 -30.92
CA ILE A 76 -2.69 -29.77 -29.58
C ILE A 76 -2.61 -28.26 -29.66
N ARG A 77 -1.81 -27.71 -30.57
CA ARG A 77 -1.71 -26.25 -30.75
C ARG A 77 -3.04 -25.63 -31.17
N MET A 78 -3.72 -26.24 -32.15
CA MET A 78 -5.03 -25.78 -32.60
C MET A 78 -6.07 -25.88 -31.49
N GLY A 79 -6.15 -27.02 -30.83
CA GLY A 79 -7.09 -27.26 -29.71
C GLY A 79 -6.88 -26.28 -28.55
N LEU A 80 -5.63 -26.10 -28.11
CA LEU A 80 -5.31 -25.16 -27.04
C LEU A 80 -5.60 -23.70 -27.41
N ARG A 81 -5.43 -23.34 -28.69
CA ARG A 81 -5.79 -22.02 -29.18
C ARG A 81 -7.30 -21.79 -29.17
N LEU A 82 -8.08 -22.75 -29.62
CA LEU A 82 -9.55 -22.70 -29.58
C LEU A 82 -10.07 -22.58 -28.13
N ILE A 83 -9.46 -23.32 -27.20
CA ILE A 83 -9.77 -23.21 -25.78
C ILE A 83 -9.46 -21.79 -25.28
N SER A 84 -8.28 -21.24 -25.63
CA SER A 84 -7.88 -19.89 -25.24
C SER A 84 -8.87 -18.85 -25.77
N ASP A 85 -9.24 -18.95 -27.03
CA ASP A 85 -10.19 -18.04 -27.67
C ASP A 85 -11.56 -18.10 -26.97
N SER A 86 -12.03 -19.31 -26.61
CA SER A 86 -13.29 -19.51 -25.89
C SER A 86 -13.30 -18.82 -24.51
N TYR A 87 -12.19 -18.90 -23.76
CA TYR A 87 -12.08 -18.25 -22.44
C TYR A 87 -12.03 -16.74 -22.57
N LEU A 88 -11.27 -16.23 -23.52
CA LEU A 88 -11.17 -14.79 -23.82
C LEU A 88 -12.47 -14.23 -24.40
N ASP A 89 -13.24 -15.02 -25.16
CA ASP A 89 -14.56 -14.63 -25.63
C ASP A 89 -15.58 -14.49 -24.50
N ALA A 90 -15.51 -15.33 -23.47
CA ALA A 90 -16.34 -15.19 -22.29
C ALA A 90 -16.08 -13.87 -21.55
N MET A 91 -14.82 -13.47 -21.45
CA MET A 91 -14.44 -12.14 -20.94
C MET A 91 -14.87 -11.02 -21.87
N GLY A 92 -14.69 -11.24 -23.20
CA GLY A 92 -15.06 -10.26 -24.24
C GLY A 92 -16.52 -9.84 -24.17
N ARG A 93 -17.43 -10.80 -24.05
CA ARG A 93 -18.88 -10.51 -23.91
C ARG A 93 -19.19 -9.67 -22.68
N ARG A 94 -18.49 -9.91 -21.54
CA ARG A 94 -18.70 -9.13 -20.31
C ARG A 94 -18.15 -7.72 -20.42
N ALA A 95 -16.95 -7.57 -21.01
CA ALA A 95 -16.34 -6.25 -21.25
C ALA A 95 -17.18 -5.42 -22.23
N GLU A 96 -17.65 -6.02 -23.32
CA GLU A 96 -18.52 -5.37 -24.31
C GLU A 96 -19.84 -4.91 -23.71
N ALA A 97 -20.50 -5.79 -22.93
CA ALA A 97 -21.73 -5.44 -22.21
C ALA A 97 -21.54 -4.28 -21.23
N ALA A 98 -20.33 -4.11 -20.69
CA ALA A 98 -19.93 -3.04 -19.80
C ALA A 98 -19.40 -1.79 -20.53
N GLY A 99 -19.28 -1.81 -21.86
CA GLY A 99 -18.72 -0.71 -22.65
C GLY A 99 -17.21 -0.51 -22.49
N LEU A 100 -16.48 -1.56 -22.09
CA LEU A 100 -15.04 -1.49 -21.84
C LEU A 100 -14.22 -2.04 -23.00
N ALA A 101 -13.10 -1.37 -23.32
CA ALA A 101 -12.13 -1.87 -24.28
C ALA A 101 -11.40 -3.10 -23.75
N LEU A 102 -11.31 -4.16 -24.55
CA LEU A 102 -10.61 -5.39 -24.21
C LEU A 102 -9.50 -5.68 -25.22
N GLU A 103 -8.28 -5.85 -24.72
CA GLU A 103 -7.17 -6.47 -25.41
C GLU A 103 -7.09 -7.95 -25.05
N ARG A 104 -6.75 -8.82 -26.03
CA ARG A 104 -6.65 -10.26 -25.81
C ARG A 104 -5.22 -10.72 -26.06
N LYS A 105 -4.65 -11.46 -25.12
CA LYS A 105 -3.32 -12.04 -25.22
C LYS A 105 -3.37 -13.53 -24.93
N THR A 106 -2.62 -14.28 -25.70
CA THR A 106 -2.49 -15.73 -25.54
C THR A 106 -1.01 -16.11 -25.61
N PHE A 107 -0.54 -16.90 -24.65
CA PHE A 107 0.86 -17.29 -24.57
C PHE A 107 1.00 -18.81 -24.36
N ASP A 108 2.12 -19.37 -24.83
CA ASP A 108 2.54 -20.73 -24.56
C ASP A 108 3.70 -20.77 -23.56
N GLY A 109 3.54 -21.47 -22.45
CA GLY A 109 4.62 -21.65 -21.50
C GLY A 109 4.17 -21.93 -20.07
N LYS A 110 5.11 -21.76 -19.12
CA LYS A 110 4.84 -21.97 -17.70
C LYS A 110 4.07 -20.79 -17.13
N HIS A 111 2.80 -20.98 -16.78
CA HIS A 111 1.79 -19.97 -16.44
C HIS A 111 2.34 -18.77 -15.63
N HIS A 112 2.82 -18.99 -14.40
CA HIS A 112 3.29 -17.90 -13.55
C HIS A 112 4.52 -17.16 -14.11
N LYS A 113 5.42 -17.85 -14.86
CA LYS A 113 6.61 -17.20 -15.45
C LYS A 113 6.21 -16.28 -16.59
N VAL A 114 5.32 -16.76 -17.45
CA VAL A 114 4.83 -15.99 -18.61
C VAL A 114 4.00 -14.79 -18.14
N LEU A 115 3.13 -14.98 -17.15
CA LEU A 115 2.35 -13.86 -16.58
C LEU A 115 3.23 -12.80 -15.94
N LEU A 116 4.28 -13.20 -15.20
CA LEU A 116 5.25 -12.26 -14.62
C LEU A 116 6.04 -11.50 -15.69
N GLU A 117 6.42 -12.19 -16.75
CA GLU A 117 7.14 -11.58 -17.87
C GLU A 117 6.25 -10.59 -18.63
N ASP A 118 4.99 -10.94 -18.90
CA ASP A 118 4.03 -10.03 -19.54
C ASP A 118 3.74 -8.82 -18.65
N ALA A 119 3.54 -9.03 -17.34
CA ALA A 119 3.31 -7.93 -16.40
C ALA A 119 4.48 -6.95 -16.28
N ARG A 120 5.72 -7.44 -16.42
CA ARG A 120 6.93 -6.58 -16.42
C ARG A 120 7.10 -5.77 -17.70
N ARG A 121 6.56 -6.28 -18.83
CA ARG A 121 6.69 -5.63 -20.16
C ARG A 121 5.51 -4.73 -20.49
N SER A 122 4.42 -4.89 -19.75
CA SER A 122 3.17 -4.15 -19.98
C SER A 122 2.97 -3.09 -18.90
N ASP A 123 2.17 -2.09 -19.21
CA ASP A 123 1.80 -0.98 -18.33
C ASP A 123 0.58 -1.28 -17.45
N TYR A 124 0.43 -2.53 -17.00
CA TYR A 124 -0.65 -2.90 -16.08
C TYR A 124 -0.46 -2.23 -14.73
N ASP A 125 -1.47 -1.52 -14.27
CA ASP A 125 -1.50 -0.94 -12.94
C ASP A 125 -2.30 -1.79 -11.93
N LEU A 126 -3.10 -2.74 -12.41
CA LEU A 126 -3.77 -3.75 -11.59
C LEU A 126 -3.82 -5.10 -12.31
N VAL A 127 -3.54 -6.18 -11.58
CA VAL A 127 -3.83 -7.55 -12.02
C VAL A 127 -4.94 -8.11 -11.14
N VAL A 128 -6.04 -8.57 -11.74
CA VAL A 128 -7.16 -9.22 -11.04
C VAL A 128 -7.17 -10.68 -11.40
N MET A 129 -6.91 -11.56 -10.45
CA MET A 129 -6.77 -12.98 -10.72
C MET A 129 -7.50 -13.85 -9.71
N GLY A 130 -7.96 -15.01 -10.17
CA GLY A 130 -8.58 -16.01 -9.31
C GLY A 130 -7.59 -16.60 -8.29
N ALA A 131 -8.04 -16.82 -7.05
CA ALA A 131 -7.23 -17.49 -6.04
C ALA A 131 -6.91 -18.93 -6.43
N LEU A 132 -7.84 -19.63 -7.07
CA LEU A 132 -7.71 -21.04 -7.48
C LEU A 132 -8.00 -21.17 -8.98
N GLY A 133 -7.17 -21.93 -9.68
CA GLY A 133 -7.36 -22.29 -11.08
C GLY A 133 -8.03 -23.65 -11.26
N MET A 134 -8.27 -24.05 -12.53
CA MET A 134 -8.92 -25.34 -12.88
C MET A 134 -8.22 -26.58 -12.33
N GLY A 135 -6.91 -26.51 -12.08
CA GLY A 135 -6.12 -27.62 -11.49
C GLY A 135 -6.03 -27.59 -9.97
N ALA A 136 -6.88 -26.83 -9.28
CA ALA A 136 -6.84 -26.73 -7.83
C ALA A 136 -7.20 -28.07 -7.16
N VAL A 137 -6.41 -28.46 -6.14
CA VAL A 137 -6.68 -29.61 -5.30
C VAL A 137 -7.74 -29.23 -4.27
N LYS A 138 -8.60 -30.19 -3.90
CA LYS A 138 -9.57 -30.01 -2.81
C LYS A 138 -8.87 -29.48 -1.56
N ASP A 139 -9.49 -28.53 -0.89
CA ASP A 139 -8.99 -27.86 0.32
C ASP A 139 -7.83 -26.89 0.09
N SER A 140 -7.44 -26.60 -1.16
CA SER A 140 -6.48 -25.54 -1.46
C SER A 140 -7.10 -24.18 -1.15
N LEU A 141 -6.35 -23.32 -0.44
CA LEU A 141 -6.76 -21.94 -0.11
C LEU A 141 -6.22 -20.92 -1.11
N LEU A 142 -5.09 -21.27 -1.76
CA LEU A 142 -4.42 -20.42 -2.74
C LEU A 142 -3.70 -21.31 -3.77
N GLY A 143 -3.90 -21.01 -5.04
CA GLY A 143 -3.27 -21.71 -6.16
C GLY A 143 -1.82 -21.27 -6.38
N SER A 144 -1.01 -22.21 -6.84
CA SER A 144 0.44 -21.98 -7.04
C SER A 144 0.75 -20.88 -8.07
N VAL A 145 -0.13 -20.60 -9.02
CA VAL A 145 0.05 -19.52 -10.00
C VAL A 145 -0.17 -18.19 -9.32
N ALA A 146 -1.27 -18.02 -8.58
CA ALA A 146 -1.58 -16.81 -7.84
C ALA A 146 -0.51 -16.50 -6.80
N GLU A 147 -0.11 -17.46 -5.99
CA GLU A 147 0.93 -17.30 -4.97
C GLU A 147 2.26 -16.83 -5.59
N ARG A 148 2.74 -17.52 -6.63
CA ARG A 148 4.00 -17.18 -7.27
C ARG A 148 3.95 -15.85 -8.03
N PHE A 149 2.80 -15.52 -8.58
CA PHE A 149 2.61 -14.24 -9.25
C PHE A 149 2.67 -13.09 -8.25
N VAL A 150 1.87 -13.14 -7.16
CA VAL A 150 1.89 -12.10 -6.12
C VAL A 150 3.28 -11.94 -5.53
N ARG A 151 4.01 -13.01 -5.27
CA ARG A 151 5.40 -12.93 -4.77
C ARG A 151 6.37 -12.27 -5.76
N GLY A 152 6.19 -12.49 -7.06
CA GLY A 152 7.14 -12.07 -8.10
C GLY A 152 6.85 -10.75 -8.80
N THR A 153 5.74 -10.07 -8.48
CA THR A 153 5.35 -8.80 -9.10
C THR A 153 5.31 -7.65 -8.10
N ALA A 154 5.62 -6.44 -8.55
CA ALA A 154 5.37 -5.20 -7.81
C ALA A 154 4.03 -4.55 -8.20
N THR A 155 3.38 -5.02 -9.27
CA THR A 155 2.08 -4.52 -9.74
C THR A 155 1.00 -4.86 -8.70
N ASP A 156 0.09 -3.94 -8.45
CA ASP A 156 -1.06 -4.18 -7.57
C ASP A 156 -1.80 -5.43 -8.02
N THR A 157 -2.05 -6.35 -7.09
CA THR A 157 -2.66 -7.62 -7.43
C THR A 157 -3.85 -7.91 -6.52
N LEU A 158 -5.03 -8.00 -7.11
CA LEU A 158 -6.27 -8.42 -6.46
C LEU A 158 -6.46 -9.92 -6.67
N VAL A 159 -6.39 -10.68 -5.59
CA VAL A 159 -6.65 -12.13 -5.58
C VAL A 159 -8.10 -12.37 -5.14
N VAL A 160 -8.89 -12.92 -6.05
CA VAL A 160 -10.32 -13.17 -5.87
C VAL A 160 -10.54 -14.53 -5.25
N LYS A 161 -11.02 -14.55 -4.01
CA LYS A 161 -11.23 -15.75 -3.19
C LYS A 161 -12.70 -16.08 -2.99
N THR A 162 -13.58 -15.06 -3.02
CA THR A 162 -15.02 -15.25 -2.80
C THR A 162 -15.75 -15.40 -4.13
N LEU A 163 -16.51 -16.48 -4.25
CA LEU A 163 -17.29 -16.78 -5.47
C LEU A 163 -18.66 -16.09 -5.46
N ALA A 164 -19.22 -15.87 -4.29
CA ALA A 164 -20.52 -15.22 -4.17
C ALA A 164 -20.47 -13.81 -4.77
N PRO A 165 -21.47 -13.42 -5.57
CA PRO A 165 -21.63 -12.04 -6.00
C PRO A 165 -21.74 -11.15 -4.75
N ALA A 166 -20.90 -10.13 -4.65
CA ALA A 166 -21.08 -9.15 -3.61
C ALA A 166 -22.36 -8.36 -3.89
N GLU A 167 -23.25 -8.28 -2.91
CA GLU A 167 -24.35 -7.33 -3.01
C GLU A 167 -23.76 -5.92 -3.10
N VAL A 168 -24.29 -5.11 -4.01
CA VAL A 168 -23.82 -3.73 -4.23
C VAL A 168 -23.86 -2.97 -2.90
N GLY A 169 -22.73 -2.37 -2.52
CA GLY A 169 -22.61 -1.61 -1.28
C GLY A 169 -22.48 -2.43 0.01
N ARG A 170 -22.58 -3.76 -0.02
CA ARG A 170 -22.37 -4.61 1.16
C ARG A 170 -20.92 -5.11 1.27
N GLY A 171 -20.43 -5.19 2.51
CA GLY A 171 -19.07 -5.57 2.86
C GLY A 171 -18.08 -4.40 2.73
N ALA A 172 -17.42 -4.10 3.83
CA ALA A 172 -16.42 -3.04 3.91
C ALA A 172 -15.15 -3.40 3.13
N ILE A 173 -14.39 -2.38 2.77
CA ILE A 173 -12.99 -2.51 2.40
C ILE A 173 -12.17 -2.31 3.68
N VAL A 174 -11.48 -3.34 4.12
CA VAL A 174 -10.57 -3.28 5.27
C VAL A 174 -9.16 -3.03 4.78
N VAL A 175 -8.46 -2.09 5.40
CA VAL A 175 -7.07 -1.74 5.07
C VAL A 175 -6.18 -1.96 6.27
N GLY A 176 -5.13 -2.77 6.14
CA GLY A 176 -4.07 -2.90 7.15
C GLY A 176 -3.18 -1.66 7.14
N LEU A 177 -3.08 -0.97 8.30
CA LEU A 177 -2.31 0.27 8.45
C LEU A 177 -1.28 0.12 9.57
N ASP A 178 0.00 0.14 9.22
CA ASP A 178 1.13 -0.01 10.14
C ASP A 178 2.08 1.19 10.17
N GLY A 179 1.72 2.27 9.47
CA GLY A 179 2.54 3.48 9.36
C GLY A 179 3.57 3.45 8.24
N SER A 180 3.77 2.32 7.55
CA SER A 180 4.65 2.24 6.39
C SER A 180 4.10 3.04 5.19
N PRO A 181 4.98 3.52 4.28
CA PRO A 181 4.54 4.17 3.06
C PRO A 181 3.66 3.27 2.18
N GLN A 182 3.83 1.95 2.25
CA GLN A 182 3.00 1.00 1.52
C GLN A 182 1.61 0.87 2.13
N SER A 183 1.49 0.86 3.46
CA SER A 183 0.18 0.82 4.12
C SER A 183 -0.61 2.11 3.93
N PHE A 184 0.03 3.27 3.91
CA PHE A 184 -0.64 4.52 3.55
C PHE A 184 -1.03 4.56 2.06
N HIS A 185 -0.25 3.96 1.17
CA HIS A 185 -0.68 3.77 -0.22
C HIS A 185 -1.89 2.85 -0.31
N ALA A 186 -1.87 1.71 0.41
CA ALA A 186 -3.01 0.80 0.52
C ALA A 186 -4.29 1.53 1.01
N LEU A 187 -4.14 2.44 1.98
CA LEU A 187 -5.26 3.26 2.46
C LEU A 187 -5.81 4.18 1.36
N ARG A 188 -4.95 4.85 0.59
CA ARG A 188 -5.39 5.67 -0.56
C ARG A 188 -6.14 4.84 -1.61
N LEU A 189 -5.66 3.61 -1.88
CA LEU A 189 -6.36 2.68 -2.75
C LEU A 189 -7.74 2.32 -2.18
N GLY A 190 -7.81 2.01 -0.88
CA GLY A 190 -9.06 1.71 -0.18
C GLY A 190 -10.07 2.86 -0.26
N ILE A 191 -9.63 4.09 0.00
CA ILE A 191 -10.47 5.30 -0.11
C ILE A 191 -10.98 5.48 -1.55
N ALA A 192 -10.12 5.37 -2.55
CA ALA A 192 -10.51 5.56 -3.94
C ALA A 192 -11.46 4.46 -4.44
N LEU A 193 -11.22 3.19 -4.09
CA LEU A 193 -12.12 2.07 -4.39
C LEU A 193 -13.45 2.22 -3.63
N GLY A 194 -13.40 2.59 -2.34
CA GLY A 194 -14.59 2.79 -1.52
C GLY A 194 -15.52 3.85 -2.11
N ARG A 195 -14.95 4.98 -2.56
CA ARG A 195 -15.71 6.04 -3.25
C ARG A 195 -16.29 5.57 -4.58
N ALA A 196 -15.47 4.93 -5.41
CA ALA A 196 -15.88 4.52 -6.76
C ALA A 196 -16.92 3.39 -6.75
N LEU A 197 -16.84 2.48 -5.77
CA LEU A 197 -17.73 1.32 -5.62
C LEU A 197 -18.80 1.50 -4.53
N HIS A 198 -18.89 2.70 -3.94
CA HIS A 198 -19.85 3.04 -2.87
C HIS A 198 -19.79 2.06 -1.68
N ARG A 199 -18.55 1.73 -1.22
CA ARG A 199 -18.31 0.83 -0.10
C ARG A 199 -17.70 1.55 1.09
N PRO A 200 -18.12 1.21 2.33
CA PRO A 200 -17.45 1.75 3.52
C PRO A 200 -16.01 1.26 3.59
N VAL A 201 -15.14 2.10 4.16
CA VAL A 201 -13.72 1.79 4.34
C VAL A 201 -13.39 1.80 5.83
N GLU A 202 -12.65 0.79 6.26
CA GLU A 202 -12.15 0.64 7.61
C GLU A 202 -10.62 0.49 7.59
N ALA A 203 -9.90 1.27 8.38
CA ALA A 203 -8.48 1.08 8.63
C ALA A 203 -8.27 0.32 9.92
N VAL A 204 -7.49 -0.76 9.86
CA VAL A 204 -7.16 -1.60 11.02
C VAL A 204 -5.65 -1.50 11.27
N ALA A 205 -5.29 -1.08 12.48
CA ALA A 205 -3.90 -1.09 12.95
C ALA A 205 -3.76 -2.10 14.09
N VAL A 206 -2.62 -2.77 14.15
CA VAL A 206 -2.32 -3.77 15.19
C VAL A 206 -0.95 -3.50 15.78
N TYR A 207 -0.88 -3.33 17.10
CA TYR A 207 0.38 -3.26 17.82
C TYR A 207 0.60 -4.50 18.68
N ASP A 208 1.86 -4.93 18.81
CA ASP A 208 2.21 -6.10 19.61
C ASP A 208 2.91 -5.70 20.92
N PRO A 209 2.16 -5.59 22.04
CA PRO A 209 2.72 -5.24 23.34
C PRO A 209 3.66 -6.34 23.87
N TYR A 210 3.47 -7.59 23.47
CA TYR A 210 4.20 -8.74 24.02
C TYR A 210 5.61 -8.87 23.47
N LEU A 211 5.91 -8.33 22.30
CA LEU A 211 7.23 -8.45 21.68
C LEU A 211 8.30 -7.78 22.54
N HIS A 212 8.06 -6.54 22.99
CA HIS A 212 8.97 -5.81 23.86
C HIS A 212 9.06 -6.43 25.24
N TYR A 213 7.94 -6.84 25.82
CA TYR A 213 7.90 -7.48 27.12
C TYR A 213 8.66 -8.82 27.14
N ALA A 214 8.51 -9.65 26.12
CA ALA A 214 9.22 -10.93 26.00
C ALA A 214 10.73 -10.72 25.84
N LEU A 215 11.17 -9.76 25.01
CA LEU A 215 12.57 -9.41 24.85
C LEU A 215 13.16 -8.88 26.16
N PHE A 216 12.47 -7.99 26.84
CA PHE A 216 12.89 -7.44 28.12
C PHE A 216 13.04 -8.52 29.18
N LYS A 217 12.06 -9.39 29.37
CA LYS A 217 12.15 -10.54 30.30
C LYS A 217 13.29 -11.51 29.95
N SER A 218 13.57 -11.71 28.69
CA SER A 218 14.70 -12.56 28.27
C SER A 218 16.04 -11.94 28.69
N ILE A 219 16.18 -10.62 28.57
CA ILE A 219 17.37 -9.88 29.08
C ILE A 219 17.50 -10.00 30.56
N VAL A 220 16.38 -9.84 31.30
CA VAL A 220 16.34 -10.03 32.79
C VAL A 220 16.86 -11.39 33.20
N GLY A 221 16.43 -12.46 32.53
CA GLY A 221 16.78 -13.84 32.86
C GLY A 221 18.26 -14.18 32.65
N VAL A 222 19.01 -13.34 31.93
CA VAL A 222 20.45 -13.56 31.63
C VAL A 222 21.38 -12.64 32.40
N LEU A 223 20.88 -11.53 32.96
CA LEU A 223 21.69 -10.57 33.71
C LEU A 223 21.94 -11.02 35.17
N SER A 224 23.19 -10.84 35.64
CA SER A 224 23.50 -11.04 37.06
C SER A 224 22.82 -9.94 37.90
N ALA A 225 22.62 -10.21 39.21
CA ALA A 225 22.01 -9.26 40.14
C ALA A 225 22.80 -7.94 40.22
N GLU A 226 24.13 -7.97 40.06
CA GLU A 226 25.00 -6.80 40.06
C GLU A 226 24.80 -5.98 38.78
N ALA A 227 24.70 -6.63 37.62
CA ALA A 227 24.39 -5.95 36.36
C ALA A 227 23.00 -5.32 36.38
N ALA A 228 22.01 -5.98 36.97
CA ALA A 228 20.66 -5.45 37.13
C ALA A 228 20.62 -4.14 37.96
N GLN A 229 21.46 -4.01 38.95
CA GLN A 229 21.59 -2.74 39.74
C GLN A 229 22.24 -1.63 38.91
N VAL A 230 23.31 -1.92 38.14
CA VAL A 230 24.00 -0.93 37.30
C VAL A 230 23.04 -0.35 36.25
N PHE A 231 22.18 -1.18 35.68
CA PHE A 231 21.21 -0.76 34.67
C PHE A 231 19.88 -0.25 35.23
N ARG A 232 19.77 -0.06 36.58
CA ARG A 232 18.51 0.37 37.23
C ARG A 232 17.27 -0.41 36.76
N PHE A 233 17.41 -1.71 36.77
CA PHE A 233 16.50 -2.61 36.06
C PHE A 233 15.04 -2.49 36.55
N ALA A 234 14.82 -2.32 37.87
CA ALA A 234 13.47 -2.15 38.44
C ALA A 234 12.77 -0.86 37.96
N GLU A 235 13.54 0.24 37.77
CA GLU A 235 12.98 1.48 37.19
C GLU A 235 12.62 1.28 35.71
N GLN A 236 13.44 0.53 34.99
CA GLN A 236 13.18 0.21 33.57
C GLN A 236 12.02 -0.76 33.40
N GLU A 237 11.84 -1.72 34.30
CA GLU A 237 10.70 -2.65 34.29
C GLU A 237 9.38 -1.89 34.50
N GLN A 238 9.35 -0.98 35.47
CA GLN A 238 8.19 -0.13 35.70
C GLN A 238 7.91 0.79 34.49
N LEU A 239 8.95 1.37 33.91
CA LEU A 239 8.83 2.16 32.67
C LEU A 239 8.26 1.35 31.52
N HIS A 240 8.69 0.09 31.33
CA HIS A 240 8.18 -0.79 30.31
C HIS A 240 6.71 -1.16 30.54
N GLU A 241 6.33 -1.51 31.75
CA GLU A 241 4.95 -1.91 32.07
C GLU A 241 3.95 -0.74 31.95
N GLU A 242 4.32 0.46 32.42
CA GLU A 242 3.40 1.60 32.49
C GLU A 242 3.38 2.47 31.22
N ILE A 243 4.49 2.55 30.49
CA ILE A 243 4.67 3.57 29.43
C ILE A 243 4.83 2.98 28.04
N ILE A 244 5.55 1.85 27.87
CA ILE A 244 5.85 1.34 26.52
C ILE A 244 4.62 0.78 25.85
N ASP A 245 3.79 0.02 26.53
CA ASP A 245 2.57 -0.53 25.96
C ASP A 245 1.59 0.57 25.55
N SER A 246 1.44 1.59 26.42
CA SER A 246 0.60 2.76 26.10
C SER A 246 1.21 3.62 24.99
N GLY A 247 2.54 3.71 24.92
CA GLY A 247 3.28 4.43 23.87
C GLY A 247 3.13 3.78 22.50
N LEU A 248 3.28 2.44 22.43
CA LEU A 248 3.03 1.69 21.19
C LEU A 248 1.61 1.86 20.69
N ALA A 249 0.62 1.71 21.56
CA ALA A 249 -0.78 1.94 21.21
C ALA A 249 -1.00 3.35 20.63
N ARG A 250 -0.37 4.38 21.21
CA ARG A 250 -0.45 5.77 20.72
C ARG A 250 0.18 5.95 19.34
N ILE A 251 1.32 5.30 19.06
CA ILE A 251 1.97 5.33 17.74
C ILE A 251 1.00 4.77 16.67
N TYR A 252 0.43 3.60 16.91
CA TYR A 252 -0.49 3.00 15.96
C TYR A 252 -1.83 3.75 15.87
N GLN A 253 -2.28 4.37 16.99
CA GLN A 253 -3.42 5.26 16.97
C GLN A 253 -3.16 6.51 16.13
N SER A 254 -1.98 7.11 16.19
CA SER A 254 -1.63 8.26 15.35
C SER A 254 -1.64 7.92 13.85
N HIS A 255 -1.24 6.70 13.48
CA HIS A 255 -1.38 6.25 12.08
C HIS A 255 -2.84 6.22 11.62
N LEU A 256 -3.75 5.76 12.50
CA LEU A 256 -5.20 5.76 12.23
C LEU A 256 -5.77 7.18 12.15
N ASP A 257 -5.28 8.10 13.00
CA ASP A 257 -5.71 9.50 13.01
C ASP A 257 -5.25 10.22 11.74
N ILE A 258 -4.01 9.99 11.30
CA ILE A 258 -3.51 10.43 9.99
C ILE A 258 -4.41 9.87 8.87
N GLY A 259 -4.76 8.58 8.95
CA GLY A 259 -5.66 7.94 7.99
C GLY A 259 -7.03 8.61 7.92
N ARG A 260 -7.64 8.94 9.05
CA ARG A 260 -8.92 9.68 9.11
C ARG A 260 -8.83 11.05 8.44
N ARG A 261 -7.75 11.78 8.68
CA ARG A 261 -7.53 13.09 8.05
C ARG A 261 -7.32 13.00 6.54
N LEU A 262 -6.60 11.97 6.06
CA LEU A 262 -6.46 11.71 4.63
C LEU A 262 -7.82 11.39 3.99
N ALA A 263 -8.63 10.54 4.61
CA ALA A 263 -9.95 10.21 4.11
C ALA A 263 -10.90 11.41 4.12
N ALA A 264 -10.88 12.22 5.18
CA ALA A 264 -11.69 13.44 5.29
C ALA A 264 -11.31 14.48 4.21
N ALA A 265 -10.02 14.60 3.85
CA ALA A 265 -9.57 15.46 2.76
C ALA A 265 -10.14 15.03 1.40
N ASP A 266 -10.39 13.72 1.22
CA ASP A 266 -11.06 13.15 0.05
C ASP A 266 -12.59 13.09 0.18
N GLY A 267 -13.17 13.67 1.24
CA GLY A 267 -14.61 13.73 1.51
C GLY A 267 -15.23 12.37 1.89
N MET A 268 -14.44 11.48 2.52
CA MET A 268 -14.85 10.15 2.95
C MET A 268 -14.73 9.97 4.46
N GLU A 269 -15.72 9.36 5.08
CA GLU A 269 -15.64 8.90 6.47
C GLU A 269 -14.85 7.59 6.53
N LEU A 270 -13.88 7.51 7.44
CA LEU A 270 -13.05 6.33 7.67
C LEU A 270 -13.33 5.75 9.06
N THR A 271 -13.82 4.53 9.11
CA THR A 271 -13.86 3.74 10.35
C THR A 271 -12.45 3.32 10.72
N THR A 272 -12.10 3.36 11.99
CA THR A 272 -10.76 2.96 12.46
C THR A 272 -10.84 1.99 13.63
N THR A 273 -10.02 0.95 13.59
CA THR A 273 -9.96 -0.08 14.63
C THR A 273 -8.50 -0.32 15.03
N LEU A 274 -8.21 -0.15 16.33
CA LEU A 274 -6.91 -0.47 16.93
C LEU A 274 -7.00 -1.80 17.66
N LEU A 275 -6.12 -2.73 17.35
CA LEU A 275 -6.08 -4.07 17.93
C LEU A 275 -4.73 -4.32 18.63
N ALA A 276 -4.75 -5.12 19.69
CA ALA A 276 -3.55 -5.52 20.43
C ALA A 276 -3.25 -7.00 20.22
N GLY A 277 -1.99 -7.35 19.89
CA GLY A 277 -1.48 -8.70 19.70
C GLY A 277 -0.74 -8.90 18.39
N LYS A 278 -0.57 -10.15 17.97
CA LYS A 278 0.15 -10.47 16.72
C LYS A 278 -0.63 -10.01 15.50
N CYS A 279 0.01 -9.21 14.65
CA CYS A 279 -0.61 -8.53 13.51
C CYS A 279 -1.44 -9.46 12.64
N PHE A 280 -0.84 -10.51 12.10
CA PHE A 280 -1.53 -11.44 11.19
C PHE A 280 -2.74 -12.12 11.85
N GLU A 281 -2.61 -12.55 13.14
CA GLU A 281 -3.66 -13.23 13.87
C GLU A 281 -4.87 -12.32 14.11
N LYS A 282 -4.61 -11.08 14.56
CA LYS A 282 -5.66 -10.11 14.89
C LYS A 282 -6.41 -9.63 13.65
N VAL A 283 -5.70 -9.35 12.56
CA VAL A 283 -6.33 -8.98 11.29
C VAL A 283 -7.15 -10.14 10.72
N LEU A 284 -6.62 -11.38 10.78
CA LEU A 284 -7.35 -12.57 10.33
C LEU A 284 -8.63 -12.78 11.14
N HIS A 285 -8.54 -12.65 12.47
CA HIS A 285 -9.72 -12.78 13.35
C HIS A 285 -10.76 -11.69 13.04
N HIS A 286 -10.30 -10.45 12.88
CA HIS A 286 -11.16 -9.32 12.51
C HIS A 286 -11.87 -9.57 11.17
N CYS A 287 -11.15 -10.03 10.15
CA CYS A 287 -11.76 -10.36 8.85
C CYS A 287 -12.77 -11.52 8.94
N ARG A 288 -12.53 -12.49 9.81
CA ARG A 288 -13.51 -13.58 10.03
C ARG A 288 -14.77 -13.11 10.72
N ALA A 289 -14.67 -12.14 11.63
CA ALA A 289 -15.81 -11.57 12.35
C ALA A 289 -16.60 -10.57 11.49
N SER A 290 -15.91 -9.65 10.80
CA SER A 290 -16.52 -8.56 10.02
C SER A 290 -16.92 -8.95 8.59
N GLN A 291 -16.38 -10.08 8.06
CA GLN A 291 -16.63 -10.56 6.70
C GLN A 291 -16.50 -9.45 5.63
N PRO A 292 -15.33 -8.77 5.52
CA PRO A 292 -15.15 -7.70 4.57
C PRO A 292 -15.25 -8.21 3.12
N TRP A 293 -15.60 -7.33 2.20
CA TRP A 293 -15.56 -7.63 0.77
C TRP A 293 -14.13 -7.73 0.25
N LEU A 294 -13.23 -6.86 0.77
CA LEU A 294 -11.85 -6.76 0.35
C LEU A 294 -10.95 -6.42 1.54
N LEU A 295 -9.81 -7.10 1.65
CA LEU A 295 -8.69 -6.73 2.50
C LEU A 295 -7.58 -6.15 1.62
N ILE A 296 -7.10 -4.93 1.92
CA ILE A 296 -5.97 -4.31 1.22
C ILE A 296 -4.77 -4.27 2.14
N LEU A 297 -3.64 -4.73 1.63
CA LEU A 297 -2.38 -4.83 2.37
C LEU A 297 -1.23 -4.22 1.57
N GLY A 298 -0.30 -3.57 2.27
CA GLY A 298 1.02 -3.30 1.72
C GLY A 298 1.78 -4.61 1.47
N ARG A 299 2.65 -4.63 0.47
CA ARG A 299 3.51 -5.78 0.17
C ARG A 299 4.50 -6.05 1.30
N ALA A 300 5.12 -4.99 1.81
CA ALA A 300 6.04 -5.00 2.94
C ALA A 300 5.54 -4.05 4.05
N GLY A 301 5.87 -4.31 5.30
CA GLY A 301 5.45 -3.54 6.46
C GLY A 301 6.50 -2.57 6.98
N ALA A 302 6.23 -1.93 8.11
CA ALA A 302 7.08 -0.92 8.74
C ALA A 302 8.46 -1.44 9.20
N HIS A 303 8.61 -2.75 9.35
CA HIS A 303 9.88 -3.38 9.77
C HIS A 303 10.70 -3.93 8.61
N SER A 304 10.27 -3.72 7.37
CA SER A 304 10.99 -4.14 6.17
C SER A 304 11.98 -3.05 5.73
N ASP A 305 13.13 -3.46 5.20
CA ASP A 305 14.09 -2.53 4.61
C ASP A 305 13.49 -1.80 3.39
N GLU A 306 13.95 -0.58 3.12
CA GLU A 306 13.39 0.22 2.01
C GLU A 306 13.52 -0.44 0.64
N ASP A 307 14.53 -1.28 0.45
CA ASP A 307 14.82 -1.99 -0.80
C ASP A 307 14.21 -3.41 -0.84
N GLU A 308 13.52 -3.83 0.22
CA GLU A 308 12.95 -5.17 0.30
C GLU A 308 11.77 -5.30 -0.68
N THR A 309 11.95 -6.19 -1.66
CA THR A 309 10.94 -6.48 -2.70
C THR A 309 10.10 -7.72 -2.37
N GLU A 310 10.46 -8.44 -1.32
CA GLU A 310 9.76 -9.66 -0.91
C GLU A 310 8.42 -9.36 -0.25
N LEU A 311 7.56 -10.36 -0.23
CA LEU A 311 6.26 -10.28 0.43
C LEU A 311 6.45 -10.49 1.93
N GLY A 312 6.06 -9.50 2.73
CA GLY A 312 6.13 -9.58 4.19
C GLY A 312 5.31 -10.74 4.75
N SER A 313 5.79 -11.36 5.82
CA SER A 313 5.21 -12.58 6.41
C SER A 313 3.73 -12.41 6.82
N SER A 314 3.33 -11.26 7.34
CA SER A 314 1.92 -10.98 7.67
C SER A 314 1.06 -10.89 6.42
N SER A 315 1.54 -10.23 5.36
CA SER A 315 0.82 -10.09 4.09
C SER A 315 0.70 -11.43 3.38
N GLU A 316 1.75 -12.27 3.44
CA GLU A 316 1.71 -13.63 2.89
C GLU A 316 0.69 -14.52 3.62
N ASN A 317 0.71 -14.54 4.94
CA ASN A 317 -0.22 -15.33 5.73
C ASN A 317 -1.67 -14.87 5.53
N LEU A 318 -1.92 -13.56 5.48
CA LEU A 318 -3.25 -13.00 5.22
C LEU A 318 -3.70 -13.27 3.79
N LEU A 319 -2.83 -13.14 2.79
CA LEU A 319 -3.13 -13.52 1.41
C LEU A 319 -3.64 -14.97 1.33
N ARG A 320 -3.02 -15.89 2.06
CA ARG A 320 -3.39 -17.31 2.09
C ARG A 320 -4.67 -17.57 2.88
N LEU A 321 -4.82 -17.00 4.08
CA LEU A 321 -5.79 -17.41 5.09
C LEU A 321 -7.02 -16.50 5.21
N ALA A 322 -6.98 -15.27 4.70
CA ALA A 322 -8.14 -14.36 4.77
C ALA A 322 -9.36 -14.96 4.05
N PRO A 323 -10.57 -14.84 4.64
CA PRO A 323 -11.80 -15.40 4.08
C PRO A 323 -12.40 -14.55 2.95
N CYS A 324 -11.82 -13.39 2.67
CA CYS A 324 -12.28 -12.41 1.69
C CYS A 324 -11.27 -12.24 0.56
N ASN A 325 -11.62 -11.44 -0.46
CA ASN A 325 -10.68 -11.02 -1.49
C ASN A 325 -9.52 -10.23 -0.89
N VAL A 326 -8.32 -10.37 -1.46
CA VAL A 326 -7.12 -9.69 -0.95
C VAL A 326 -6.44 -8.93 -2.08
N LEU A 327 -6.21 -7.64 -1.88
CA LEU A 327 -5.40 -6.80 -2.75
C LEU A 327 -4.06 -6.52 -2.06
N VAL A 328 -2.97 -6.86 -2.74
CA VAL A 328 -1.60 -6.57 -2.30
C VAL A 328 -1.02 -5.49 -3.19
N THR A 329 -0.54 -4.40 -2.57
CA THR A 329 0.06 -3.27 -3.30
C THR A 329 1.55 -3.11 -2.98
N GLY A 330 2.35 -2.84 -4.03
CA GLY A 330 3.75 -2.43 -3.91
C GLY A 330 3.95 -0.91 -3.95
N GLY A 331 2.88 -0.14 -4.20
CA GLY A 331 2.93 1.31 -4.25
C GLY A 331 3.31 1.94 -2.92
N ARG A 332 3.88 3.14 -2.96
CA ARG A 332 4.35 3.87 -1.77
C ARG A 332 3.73 5.26 -1.74
N PHE A 333 3.27 5.68 -0.59
CA PHE A 333 2.80 7.03 -0.33
C PHE A 333 3.22 7.46 1.07
N LYS A 334 3.93 8.58 1.15
CA LYS A 334 4.25 9.22 2.44
C LYS A 334 3.24 10.34 2.65
N PRO A 335 2.49 10.34 3.75
CA PRO A 335 1.61 11.46 4.09
C PRO A 335 2.37 12.79 4.12
N PRO A 336 1.71 13.92 3.90
CA PRO A 336 2.33 15.23 4.04
C PRO A 336 3.02 15.39 5.38
N LEU A 337 4.22 15.96 5.38
CA LEU A 337 5.05 16.08 6.58
C LEU A 337 4.35 16.85 7.70
N ASP A 338 3.60 17.88 7.34
CA ASP A 338 2.85 18.69 8.30
C ASP A 338 1.77 17.86 9.01
N LEU A 339 1.10 16.98 8.26
CA LEU A 339 0.11 16.06 8.82
C LEU A 339 0.74 15.02 9.76
N LEU A 340 1.87 14.43 9.34
CA LEU A 340 2.65 13.52 10.18
C LEU A 340 3.08 14.21 11.48
N ALA A 341 3.66 15.42 11.38
CA ALA A 341 4.16 16.17 12.50
C ALA A 341 3.06 16.51 13.53
N GLU A 342 1.87 16.90 13.06
CA GLU A 342 0.75 17.23 13.95
C GLU A 342 0.27 16.03 14.77
N GLU A 343 0.35 14.81 14.25
CA GLU A 343 -0.15 13.60 14.91
C GLU A 343 0.94 12.82 15.67
N THR A 344 2.23 13.04 15.36
CA THR A 344 3.33 12.24 15.92
C THR A 344 4.29 13.02 16.79
N VAL A 345 4.20 14.35 16.84
CA VAL A 345 5.12 15.21 17.62
C VAL A 345 4.38 15.86 18.78
N ALA A 346 4.81 15.57 20.00
CA ALA A 346 4.30 16.19 21.21
C ALA A 346 5.07 17.50 21.55
N TRP A 347 4.45 18.41 22.30
CA TRP A 347 5.07 19.64 22.78
C TRP A 347 5.21 19.60 24.30
N THR A 348 6.34 20.05 24.83
CA THR A 348 6.44 20.27 26.28
C THR A 348 5.61 21.49 26.67
N THR A 349 5.21 21.55 27.97
CA THR A 349 4.45 22.68 28.50
C THR A 349 5.19 24.02 28.30
N GLU A 350 6.53 24.02 28.45
CA GLU A 350 7.37 25.20 28.26
C GLU A 350 7.40 25.62 26.77
N ALA A 351 7.48 24.64 25.86
CA ALA A 351 7.48 24.90 24.45
C ALA A 351 6.11 25.45 23.96
N GLU A 352 5.00 24.91 24.47
CA GLU A 352 3.65 25.45 24.21
C GLU A 352 3.51 26.86 24.74
N ALA A 353 3.89 27.12 26.01
CA ALA A 353 3.85 28.48 26.58
C ALA A 353 4.70 29.48 25.83
N ARG A 354 5.80 29.03 25.18
CA ARG A 354 6.63 29.86 24.33
C ARG A 354 5.97 30.19 23.02
N MET A 355 5.30 29.22 22.41
CA MET A 355 4.54 29.41 21.17
C MET A 355 3.32 30.32 21.35
N GLU A 356 2.71 30.35 22.55
CA GLU A 356 1.63 31.28 22.88
C GLU A 356 2.05 32.76 22.82
N ARG A 357 3.35 33.06 23.00
CA ARG A 357 3.90 34.43 22.89
C ARG A 357 4.11 34.89 21.44
N VAL A 358 3.99 33.98 20.48
CA VAL A 358 4.11 34.32 19.05
C VAL A 358 2.85 35.06 18.59
N PRO A 359 2.98 36.16 17.85
CA PRO A 359 1.83 36.91 17.35
C PRO A 359 0.84 36.02 16.58
N PRO A 360 -0.49 36.17 16.81
CA PRO A 360 -1.50 35.28 16.20
C PRO A 360 -1.41 35.15 14.68
N GLN A 361 -0.98 36.23 14.01
CA GLN A 361 -0.88 36.29 12.54
C GLN A 361 0.19 35.35 11.96
N VAL A 362 1.24 35.04 12.73
CA VAL A 362 2.37 34.20 12.31
C VAL A 362 2.48 32.91 13.09
N LYS A 363 1.68 32.73 14.15
CA LYS A 363 1.73 31.59 15.06
C LYS A 363 1.56 30.26 14.31
N GLY A 364 0.60 30.16 13.39
CA GLY A 364 0.37 28.94 12.61
C GLY A 364 1.57 28.58 11.73
N VAL A 365 2.17 29.57 11.07
CA VAL A 365 3.37 29.36 10.23
C VAL A 365 4.58 28.97 11.09
N ALA A 366 4.77 29.64 12.24
CA ALA A 366 5.86 29.32 13.13
C ALA A 366 5.73 27.91 13.73
N ARG A 367 4.51 27.51 14.13
CA ARG A 367 4.24 26.16 14.65
C ARG A 367 4.52 25.10 13.60
N ALA A 368 4.03 25.29 12.37
CA ALA A 368 4.28 24.35 11.26
C ALA A 368 5.78 24.26 10.93
N ALA A 369 6.51 25.37 10.97
CA ALA A 369 7.95 25.37 10.72
C ALA A 369 8.73 24.59 11.81
N VAL A 370 8.38 24.77 13.09
CA VAL A 370 9.00 24.02 14.19
C VAL A 370 8.68 22.53 14.11
N LEU A 371 7.41 22.16 13.85
CA LEU A 371 7.00 20.77 13.67
C LEU A 371 7.74 20.10 12.51
N ARG A 372 7.88 20.80 11.40
CA ARG A 372 8.62 20.28 10.24
C ARG A 372 10.08 20.07 10.57
N TYR A 373 10.73 21.05 11.20
CA TYR A 373 12.11 20.91 11.69
C TYR A 373 12.26 19.71 12.60
N ALA A 374 11.39 19.60 13.63
CA ALA A 374 11.40 18.48 14.55
C ALA A 374 11.33 17.14 13.83
N THR A 375 10.40 16.99 12.89
CA THR A 375 10.21 15.75 12.12
C THR A 375 11.42 15.45 11.22
N GLU A 376 12.00 16.46 10.55
CA GLU A 376 13.18 16.31 9.69
C GLU A 376 14.43 15.91 10.50
N GLN A 377 14.54 16.36 11.77
CA GLN A 377 15.62 15.98 12.67
C GLN A 377 15.34 14.72 13.50
N GLY A 378 14.17 14.11 13.34
CA GLY A 378 13.78 12.90 14.07
C GLY A 378 13.34 13.16 15.52
N HIS A 379 13.03 14.40 15.89
CA HIS A 379 12.47 14.73 17.19
C HIS A 379 10.98 14.41 17.26
N THR A 380 10.59 13.64 18.25
CA THR A 380 9.17 13.33 18.54
C THR A 380 8.61 14.21 19.68
N VAL A 381 9.46 15.03 20.32
CA VAL A 381 9.06 15.98 21.35
C VAL A 381 9.70 17.33 21.08
N VAL A 382 8.88 18.35 20.92
CA VAL A 382 9.34 19.74 20.80
C VAL A 382 9.58 20.29 22.19
N THR A 383 10.84 20.56 22.48
CA THR A 383 11.30 21.26 23.68
C THR A 383 11.62 22.72 23.33
N SER A 384 11.93 23.55 24.35
CA SER A 384 12.39 24.92 24.12
C SER A 384 13.68 24.98 23.28
N SER A 385 14.58 23.97 23.41
CA SER A 385 15.81 23.90 22.62
C SER A 385 15.50 23.61 21.15
N VAL A 386 14.56 22.71 20.85
CA VAL A 386 14.11 22.42 19.47
C VAL A 386 13.50 23.68 18.82
N ILE A 387 12.76 24.48 19.58
CA ILE A 387 12.26 25.78 19.08
C ILE A 387 13.43 26.72 18.78
N ASP A 388 14.45 26.80 19.64
CA ASP A 388 15.63 27.66 19.43
C ASP A 388 16.40 27.23 18.17
N GLU A 389 16.60 25.95 17.98
CA GLU A 389 17.26 25.42 16.81
C GLU A 389 16.45 25.70 15.53
N ALA A 390 15.14 25.45 15.55
CA ALA A 390 14.25 25.77 14.43
C ALA A 390 14.26 27.29 14.15
N MET A 391 14.16 28.13 15.18
CA MET A 391 14.17 29.58 15.03
C MET A 391 15.51 30.12 14.51
N ALA A 392 16.65 29.52 14.88
CA ALA A 392 17.96 29.89 14.35
C ALA A 392 18.05 29.72 12.82
N LEU A 393 17.28 28.80 12.24
CA LEU A 393 17.18 28.59 10.81
C LEU A 393 16.35 29.67 10.10
N PHE A 394 15.40 30.28 10.79
CA PHE A 394 14.51 31.31 10.24
C PHE A 394 14.97 32.73 10.50
N MET A 395 16.02 32.95 11.31
CA MET A 395 16.55 34.29 11.62
C MET A 395 17.45 34.83 10.49
N PRO A 396 17.22 36.03 9.99
CA PRO A 396 18.05 36.63 8.96
C PRO A 396 19.47 36.91 9.51
N GLY A 397 20.47 36.28 8.94
CA GLY A 397 21.90 36.53 9.22
C GLY A 397 22.71 35.35 9.70
N ARG A 398 22.10 34.21 10.02
CA ARG A 398 22.80 32.98 10.49
C ARG A 398 22.50 31.72 9.69
N VAL A 399 21.78 31.80 8.58
CA VAL A 399 21.25 30.61 7.87
C VAL A 399 22.11 30.26 6.67
N PRO A 400 22.64 29.01 6.56
CA PRO A 400 23.19 28.50 5.32
C PRO A 400 22.15 28.44 4.20
N ASP A 401 22.54 28.73 2.95
CA ASP A 401 21.62 28.85 1.79
C ASP A 401 20.71 27.63 1.55
N ARG A 402 21.17 26.42 1.91
CA ARG A 402 20.36 25.20 1.81
C ARG A 402 19.12 25.19 2.70
N LEU A 403 19.19 25.78 3.89
CA LEU A 403 18.11 25.84 4.86
C LEU A 403 17.15 26.99 4.59
N ARG A 404 17.63 28.04 3.90
CA ARG A 404 16.81 29.14 3.39
C ARG A 404 15.82 28.66 2.32
N ALA A 405 16.22 27.71 1.47
CA ALA A 405 15.36 27.10 0.47
C ALA A 405 14.21 26.28 1.12
N VAL A 406 14.47 25.60 2.24
CA VAL A 406 13.46 24.86 3.01
C VAL A 406 12.43 25.81 3.63
N ALA A 407 12.88 26.90 4.27
CA ALA A 407 11.99 27.91 4.85
C ALA A 407 11.08 28.56 3.81
N LEU A 408 11.64 28.89 2.62
CA LEU A 408 10.87 29.42 1.49
C LEU A 408 9.87 28.39 0.92
N GLY A 409 10.23 27.09 0.94
CA GLY A 409 9.35 26.00 0.52
C GLY A 409 8.14 25.84 1.46
N VAL A 410 8.33 25.97 2.78
CA VAL A 410 7.24 25.94 3.78
C VAL A 410 6.29 27.11 3.59
N ALA A 411 6.82 28.34 3.43
CA ALA A 411 6.01 29.51 3.19
C ALA A 411 5.20 29.40 1.88
N ALA A 412 5.80 28.88 0.82
CA ALA A 412 5.14 28.67 -0.48
C ALA A 412 4.07 27.57 -0.43
N ALA A 413 4.24 26.53 0.39
CA ALA A 413 3.24 25.48 0.59
C ALA A 413 2.04 26.01 1.40
N ALA A 414 2.28 26.76 2.46
CA ALA A 414 1.22 27.40 3.26
C ALA A 414 0.38 28.41 2.44
N ILE A 415 1.01 29.10 1.49
CA ILE A 415 0.33 30.03 0.57
C ILE A 415 -0.55 29.26 -0.43
N ARG A 416 -0.08 28.14 -0.96
CA ARG A 416 -0.87 27.29 -1.88
C ARG A 416 -2.08 26.65 -1.22
N ALA A 417 -2.00 26.33 0.07
CA ALA A 417 -3.11 25.77 0.84
C ALA A 417 -4.22 26.79 1.18
N GLN A 418 -3.95 28.11 1.08
CA GLN A 418 -4.89 29.18 1.46
C GLN A 418 -5.66 29.86 0.31
N GLY A 419 -5.50 29.38 -0.95
CA GLY A 419 -6.29 29.85 -2.12
C GLY A 419 -5.78 31.18 -2.74
N ALA A 420 -5.98 31.33 -4.04
CA ALA A 420 -5.44 32.35 -4.91
C ALA A 420 -5.89 33.80 -4.55
N GLY A 421 -5.11 34.43 -3.70
CA GLY A 421 -5.07 35.90 -3.58
C GLY A 421 -3.64 36.36 -3.83
N THR A 422 -3.46 37.58 -4.40
CA THR A 422 -2.14 38.20 -4.56
C THR A 422 -1.44 38.27 -3.20
N THR A 423 -0.50 37.35 -2.99
CA THR A 423 0.26 37.24 -1.74
C THR A 423 1.72 37.54 -2.03
N THR A 424 2.27 38.55 -1.38
CA THR A 424 3.67 38.95 -1.51
C THR A 424 4.48 38.30 -0.39
N VAL A 425 5.59 37.66 -0.72
CA VAL A 425 6.41 36.89 0.25
C VAL A 425 7.72 37.64 0.49
N CYS A 426 8.04 37.85 1.77
CA CYS A 426 9.33 38.45 2.16
C CYS A 426 10.50 37.50 1.83
N GLY A 427 11.40 37.89 0.94
CA GLY A 427 12.59 37.13 0.56
C GLY A 427 13.63 36.94 1.68
N GLY A 428 13.44 37.63 2.84
CA GLY A 428 14.32 37.51 4.01
C GLY A 428 13.89 36.44 5.01
N CYS A 429 12.59 36.32 5.31
CA CYS A 429 12.08 35.43 6.34
C CYS A 429 10.88 34.58 5.91
N GLY A 430 10.42 34.67 4.66
CA GLY A 430 9.27 33.93 4.16
C GLY A 430 7.90 34.44 4.61
N TYR A 431 7.81 35.57 5.34
CA TYR A 431 6.53 36.13 5.74
C TYR A 431 5.67 36.50 4.51
N ALA A 432 4.43 36.02 4.52
CA ALA A 432 3.47 36.25 3.46
C ALA A 432 2.45 37.30 3.87
N ALA A 433 2.44 38.43 3.16
CA ALA A 433 1.43 39.49 3.30
C ALA A 433 0.28 39.32 2.31
N LYS A 434 -0.96 39.39 2.78
CA LYS A 434 -2.15 39.43 1.90
C LYS A 434 -2.44 40.87 1.50
N GLY A 435 -2.55 41.14 0.20
CA GLY A 435 -2.96 42.42 -0.35
C GLY A 435 -2.04 42.95 -1.44
N PRO A 436 -2.54 43.91 -2.23
CA PRO A 436 -1.81 44.45 -3.39
C PRO A 436 -0.64 45.39 -3.03
N ASN A 437 -0.48 45.82 -1.76
CA ASN A 437 0.60 46.68 -1.31
C ASN A 437 1.35 46.04 -0.13
N PRO A 438 2.61 45.62 -0.32
CA PRO A 438 3.43 45.14 0.78
C PRO A 438 3.77 46.28 1.75
N ALA A 439 3.84 45.94 3.03
CA ALA A 439 4.29 46.91 4.06
C ALA A 439 5.71 47.41 3.73
N VAL A 440 6.01 48.67 4.04
CA VAL A 440 7.31 49.31 3.76
C VAL A 440 8.49 48.56 4.44
N LYS A 441 8.21 47.79 5.52
CA LYS A 441 9.12 46.86 6.17
C LYS A 441 8.40 45.58 6.56
N CYS A 442 9.08 44.43 6.45
CA CYS A 442 8.53 43.17 6.91
C CYS A 442 8.26 43.23 8.44
N PRO A 443 7.04 42.92 8.92
CA PRO A 443 6.70 42.98 10.34
C PRO A 443 7.40 41.90 11.16
N VAL A 444 7.96 40.89 10.52
CA VAL A 444 8.63 39.74 11.20
C VAL A 444 10.14 39.94 11.29
N CYS A 445 10.80 40.37 10.20
CA CYS A 445 12.27 40.47 10.19
C CYS A 445 12.79 41.87 9.97
N GLY A 446 11.92 42.87 9.79
CA GLY A 446 12.31 44.26 9.54
C GLY A 446 12.94 44.56 8.17
N ALA A 447 12.98 43.58 7.27
CA ALA A 447 13.55 43.75 5.93
C ALA A 447 12.76 44.81 5.13
N ALA A 448 13.49 45.66 4.38
CA ALA A 448 12.87 46.71 3.53
C ALA A 448 12.04 46.10 2.39
N ALA A 449 11.05 46.86 1.86
CA ALA A 449 10.10 46.42 0.83
C ALA A 449 10.75 45.85 -0.45
N ALA A 450 11.98 46.19 -0.76
CA ALA A 450 12.72 45.65 -1.91
C ALA A 450 13.05 44.14 -1.82
N ARG A 451 12.73 43.48 -0.71
CA ARG A 451 12.90 42.03 -0.49
C ARG A 451 11.56 41.28 -0.39
N PHE A 452 10.46 41.94 -0.66
CA PHE A 452 9.15 41.29 -0.83
C PHE A 452 8.97 40.77 -2.24
#